data_e454ada3b4bddb3806b3067a272924af
#
_entry.id   e454ada3b4bddb3806b3067a272924af
#
_cell.length_a   1.000
_cell.length_b   1.000
_cell.length_c   1.000
_cell.angle_alpha   90.00
_cell.angle_beta   90.00
_cell.angle_gamma   90.00
#
_symmetry.space_group_name_H-M   'P 1'
#
loop_
_entity.id
_entity.type
_entity.pdbx_description
1 polymer ?
#
loop_
_entity_poly.entity_id
_entity_poly.type
_entity_poly.pdbx_seq_one_letter_code
_entity_poly.pdbx_strand_id
1 'polypeptide(L)'
;LHVRSRRQRQMCIRDRSYPVALYVDKSGRLCATMKIYHYLKTTDMYHTGDIVKGNAYEHIDKFGMFVAVDCMYQGLIPNKALYGKIEIGDEIKATVSKVREDGKIELSVRGPAYLQLDEDGDRILKELDYNDGFLPLNDKSDPEIIKQKLEMSKAAFKRACGHLLKANKIDITDDGIRRR
;
A
#
# COMPACT_ATOMS: atom_id res chain seq x y z
N LEU A 1 34.79 -33.94 -13.28
CA LEU A 1 34.33 -32.56 -13.07
C LEU A 1 32.82 -32.55 -12.98
N HIS A 2 32.33 -32.75 -11.75
CA HIS A 2 30.88 -32.66 -11.47
C HIS A 2 30.49 -31.19 -11.38
N VAL A 3 29.95 -30.66 -12.44
CA VAL A 3 29.15 -29.47 -12.38
C VAL A 3 27.87 -29.86 -11.63
N ARG A 4 27.84 -29.66 -10.33
CA ARG A 4 26.61 -29.63 -9.57
C ARG A 4 25.85 -28.39 -10.02
N SER A 5 25.09 -28.53 -11.08
CA SER A 5 23.96 -27.65 -11.32
C SER A 5 23.07 -27.74 -10.07
N ARG A 6 23.25 -26.80 -9.16
CA ARG A 6 22.23 -26.51 -8.17
C ARG A 6 21.01 -26.04 -8.94
N ARG A 7 20.23 -26.98 -9.36
CA ARG A 7 18.81 -26.70 -9.55
C ARG A 7 18.26 -26.38 -8.16
N GLN A 8 18.48 -25.16 -7.73
CA GLN A 8 17.49 -24.57 -6.86
C GLN A 8 16.20 -24.74 -7.63
N ARG A 9 15.33 -25.61 -7.13
CA ARG A 9 13.93 -25.57 -7.47
C ARG A 9 13.41 -24.28 -6.89
N GLN A 10 13.70 -23.19 -7.55
CA GLN A 10 12.89 -22.02 -7.46
C GLN A 10 11.53 -22.50 -7.98
N MET A 11 10.61 -22.69 -7.06
CA MET A 11 9.21 -22.65 -7.43
C MET A 11 9.10 -21.38 -8.27
N CYS A 12 8.81 -21.58 -9.56
CA CYS A 12 8.62 -20.47 -10.45
C CYS A 12 7.41 -19.69 -9.94
N ILE A 13 7.63 -18.66 -9.18
CA ILE A 13 6.63 -17.69 -8.82
C ILE A 13 6.35 -16.93 -10.11
N ARG A 14 5.34 -17.40 -10.85
CA ARG A 14 4.98 -16.84 -12.18
C ARG A 14 4.15 -15.57 -12.07
N ASP A 15 3.72 -15.24 -10.87
CA ASP A 15 2.81 -14.15 -10.54
C ASP A 15 3.51 -12.88 -10.05
N ARG A 16 4.85 -12.88 -9.99
CA ARG A 16 5.65 -11.76 -9.50
C ARG A 16 6.64 -11.26 -10.54
N SER A 17 6.85 -9.96 -10.56
CA SER A 17 7.82 -9.29 -11.41
C SER A 17 8.96 -8.73 -10.58
N TYR A 18 10.19 -9.12 -10.92
CA TYR A 18 11.38 -8.65 -10.25
C TYR A 18 12.13 -7.65 -11.12
N PRO A 19 12.33 -6.42 -10.68
CA PRO A 19 13.17 -5.48 -11.41
C PRO A 19 14.63 -5.93 -11.32
N VAL A 20 15.32 -5.92 -12.45
CA VAL A 20 16.73 -6.31 -12.55
C VAL A 20 17.53 -5.24 -13.30
N ALA A 21 18.77 -5.04 -12.89
CA ALA A 21 19.72 -4.22 -13.64
C ALA A 21 20.65 -5.11 -14.47
N LEU A 22 20.85 -4.74 -15.73
CA LEU A 22 21.80 -5.39 -16.62
C LEU A 22 23.18 -4.73 -16.46
N TYR A 23 24.21 -5.55 -16.43
CA TYR A 23 25.62 -5.08 -16.40
C TYR A 23 26.52 -6.05 -17.12
N VAL A 24 27.67 -5.55 -17.54
CA VAL A 24 28.71 -6.39 -18.15
C VAL A 24 29.75 -6.73 -17.07
N ASP A 25 30.04 -8.01 -16.89
CA ASP A 25 31.03 -8.46 -15.93
C ASP A 25 32.48 -8.20 -16.43
N LYS A 26 33.47 -8.45 -15.59
CA LYS A 26 34.90 -8.27 -15.91
C LYS A 26 35.37 -9.15 -17.07
N SER A 27 34.63 -10.18 -17.43
CA SER A 27 34.91 -11.09 -18.55
C SER A 27 34.17 -10.74 -19.82
N GLY A 28 33.46 -9.59 -19.87
CA GLY A 28 32.71 -9.12 -21.03
C GLY A 28 31.34 -9.77 -21.22
N ARG A 29 30.84 -10.53 -20.23
CA ARG A 29 29.54 -11.20 -20.32
C ARG A 29 28.42 -10.32 -19.80
N LEU A 30 27.27 -10.34 -20.49
CA LEU A 30 26.06 -9.70 -20.02
C LEU A 30 25.48 -10.49 -18.83
N CYS A 31 25.29 -9.80 -17.71
CA CYS A 31 24.74 -10.33 -16.46
C CYS A 31 23.57 -9.49 -15.99
N ALA A 32 22.74 -10.06 -15.09
CA ALA A 32 21.64 -9.36 -14.44
C ALA A 32 21.78 -9.46 -12.92
N THR A 33 21.39 -8.40 -12.21
CA THR A 33 21.37 -8.37 -10.75
C THR A 33 20.06 -7.82 -10.21
N MET A 34 19.57 -8.39 -9.11
CA MET A 34 18.45 -7.85 -8.33
C MET A 34 18.87 -6.75 -7.34
N LYS A 35 20.19 -6.57 -7.11
CA LYS A 35 20.72 -5.48 -6.29
C LYS A 35 20.69 -4.17 -7.08
N ILE A 36 19.50 -3.65 -7.27
CA ILE A 36 19.23 -2.55 -8.20
C ILE A 36 19.37 -1.16 -7.59
N TYR A 37 19.53 -1.05 -6.26
CA TYR A 37 19.55 0.24 -5.55
C TYR A 37 20.44 1.30 -6.20
N HIS A 38 21.66 0.91 -6.59
CA HIS A 38 22.64 1.83 -7.21
C HIS A 38 22.35 2.18 -8.67
N TYR A 39 21.45 1.44 -9.32
CA TYR A 39 21.05 1.69 -10.70
C TYR A 39 19.80 2.57 -10.81
N LEU A 40 19.05 2.68 -9.71
CA LEU A 40 17.88 3.54 -9.65
C LEU A 40 18.31 5.00 -9.46
N LYS A 41 17.58 5.87 -10.14
CA LYS A 41 17.82 7.32 -10.12
C LYS A 41 17.02 7.98 -9.00
N THR A 42 17.45 9.17 -8.63
CA THR A 42 16.66 10.11 -7.83
C THR A 42 15.93 11.08 -8.75
N THR A 43 14.87 11.71 -8.28
CA THR A 43 14.06 12.62 -9.08
C THR A 43 13.32 13.65 -8.23
N ASP A 44 13.04 14.78 -8.82
CA ASP A 44 12.18 15.85 -8.30
C ASP A 44 10.86 16.01 -9.07
N MET A 45 10.64 15.11 -10.06
CA MET A 45 9.46 15.19 -10.94
C MET A 45 8.13 14.87 -10.26
N TYR A 46 8.15 14.12 -9.15
CA TYR A 46 6.94 13.74 -8.44
C TYR A 46 6.60 14.74 -7.34
N HIS A 47 5.31 14.88 -7.09
CA HIS A 47 4.77 15.74 -6.04
C HIS A 47 4.04 14.93 -4.98
N THR A 48 3.96 15.49 -3.77
CA THR A 48 3.16 14.88 -2.69
C THR A 48 1.71 14.74 -3.14
N GLY A 49 1.18 13.52 -3.01
CA GLY A 49 -0.17 13.16 -3.46
C GLY A 49 -0.22 12.42 -4.79
N ASP A 50 0.86 12.40 -5.57
CA ASP A 50 0.92 11.65 -6.83
C ASP A 50 0.77 10.16 -6.58
N ILE A 51 0.06 9.48 -7.46
CA ILE A 51 -0.11 8.04 -7.44
C ILE A 51 0.89 7.43 -8.41
N VAL A 52 1.76 6.59 -7.88
CA VAL A 52 2.82 5.91 -8.64
C VAL A 52 2.68 4.40 -8.56
N LYS A 53 3.23 3.71 -9.56
CA LYS A 53 3.38 2.26 -9.55
C LYS A 53 4.85 1.91 -9.35
N GLY A 54 5.10 0.76 -8.74
CA GLY A 54 6.46 0.27 -8.58
C GLY A 54 6.50 -1.16 -8.07
N ASN A 55 7.67 -1.76 -8.13
CA ASN A 55 7.89 -3.12 -7.68
C ASN A 55 8.71 -3.12 -6.39
N ALA A 56 8.24 -3.85 -5.38
CA ALA A 56 9.00 -4.09 -4.17
C ALA A 56 10.21 -4.97 -4.49
N TYR A 57 11.43 -4.54 -4.13
CA TYR A 57 12.64 -5.31 -4.44
C TYR A 57 13.52 -5.64 -3.25
N GLU A 58 13.38 -4.93 -2.13
CA GLU A 58 14.17 -5.17 -0.93
C GLU A 58 13.42 -4.69 0.31
N HIS A 59 13.50 -5.47 1.39
CA HIS A 59 12.96 -5.09 2.69
C HIS A 59 14.10 -5.00 3.70
N ILE A 60 14.21 -3.86 4.38
CA ILE A 60 15.16 -3.65 5.47
C ILE A 60 14.39 -3.26 6.72
N ASP A 61 14.49 -4.06 7.77
CA ASP A 61 13.71 -3.92 9.02
C ASP A 61 13.79 -2.52 9.64
N LYS A 62 14.93 -1.86 9.54
CA LYS A 62 15.14 -0.51 10.10
C LYS A 62 14.46 0.60 9.30
N PHE A 63 14.25 0.40 7.99
CA PHE A 63 13.79 1.45 7.09
C PHE A 63 12.39 1.17 6.55
N GLY A 64 12.13 -0.06 6.10
CA GLY A 64 10.91 -0.47 5.46
C GLY A 64 11.13 -1.16 4.12
N MET A 65 10.16 -1.05 3.22
CA MET A 65 10.17 -1.68 1.91
C MET A 65 10.70 -0.72 0.84
N PHE A 66 11.75 -1.13 0.13
CA PHE A 66 12.27 -0.41 -1.02
C PHE A 66 11.51 -0.79 -2.29
N VAL A 67 11.16 0.23 -3.07
CA VAL A 67 10.32 0.12 -4.25
C VAL A 67 11.01 0.80 -5.44
N ALA A 68 11.08 0.10 -6.55
CA ALA A 68 11.50 0.67 -7.82
C ALA A 68 10.29 1.34 -8.50
N VAL A 69 10.15 2.65 -8.31
CA VAL A 69 9.06 3.44 -8.90
C VAL A 69 9.30 3.56 -10.39
N ASP A 70 8.30 3.15 -11.19
CA ASP A 70 8.35 3.09 -12.66
C ASP A 70 9.61 2.38 -13.19
N CYS A 71 10.14 1.40 -12.43
CA CYS A 71 11.39 0.67 -12.69
C CYS A 71 12.63 1.58 -12.84
N MET A 72 12.57 2.82 -12.40
CA MET A 72 13.61 3.82 -12.65
C MET A 72 14.04 4.60 -11.41
N TYR A 73 13.13 4.88 -10.49
CA TYR A 73 13.39 5.79 -9.38
C TYR A 73 13.37 5.12 -8.01
N GLN A 74 14.15 5.69 -7.07
CA GLN A 74 14.28 5.17 -5.71
C GLN A 74 13.06 5.57 -4.87
N GLY A 75 12.24 4.59 -4.51
CA GLY A 75 11.13 4.73 -3.58
C GLY A 75 11.35 3.96 -2.29
N LEU A 76 10.82 4.46 -1.19
CA LEU A 76 10.82 3.83 0.12
C LEU A 76 9.43 3.94 0.74
N ILE A 77 8.88 2.82 1.16
CA ILE A 77 7.71 2.78 2.04
C ILE A 77 8.24 2.58 3.47
N PRO A 78 8.22 3.61 4.33
CA PRO A 78 8.65 3.47 5.72
C PRO A 78 7.78 2.45 6.47
N ASN A 79 8.35 1.77 7.49
CA ASN A 79 7.61 0.79 8.30
C ASN A 79 6.28 1.33 8.85
N LYS A 80 6.21 2.61 9.17
CA LYS A 80 4.98 3.29 9.64
C LYS A 80 3.86 3.36 8.60
N ALA A 81 4.24 3.33 7.32
CA ALA A 81 3.33 3.42 6.18
C ALA A 81 3.14 2.07 5.46
N LEU A 82 3.79 1.02 5.97
CA LEU A 82 3.68 -0.34 5.45
C LEU A 82 2.43 -0.98 6.06
N TYR A 83 1.38 -1.12 5.26
CA TYR A 83 0.14 -1.79 5.65
C TYR A 83 -0.09 -3.02 4.79
N GLY A 84 -0.56 -4.09 5.44
CA GLY A 84 -0.74 -5.38 4.78
C GLY A 84 0.57 -6.14 4.59
N LYS A 85 0.48 -7.29 3.96
CA LYS A 85 1.62 -8.14 3.64
C LYS A 85 2.10 -7.80 2.23
N ILE A 86 3.20 -7.06 2.14
CA ILE A 86 3.87 -6.78 0.87
C ILE A 86 5.12 -7.65 0.83
N GLU A 87 5.26 -8.40 -0.24
CA GLU A 87 6.40 -9.27 -0.47
C GLU A 87 7.29 -8.74 -1.60
N ILE A 88 8.55 -9.17 -1.60
CA ILE A 88 9.48 -8.81 -2.67
C ILE A 88 8.98 -9.40 -3.99
N GLY A 89 8.91 -8.57 -5.04
CA GLY A 89 8.38 -8.92 -6.35
C GLY A 89 6.91 -8.51 -6.56
N ASP A 90 6.24 -8.01 -5.52
CA ASP A 90 4.87 -7.48 -5.69
C ASP A 90 4.88 -6.15 -6.43
N GLU A 91 3.96 -6.00 -7.36
CA GLU A 91 3.65 -4.71 -7.97
C GLU A 91 2.75 -3.91 -7.02
N ILE A 92 3.16 -2.70 -6.68
CA ILE A 92 2.52 -1.86 -5.69
C ILE A 92 2.04 -0.58 -6.36
N LYS A 93 0.81 -0.19 -6.04
CA LYS A 93 0.30 1.17 -6.29
C LYS A 93 0.39 1.94 -4.99
N ALA A 94 1.15 3.02 -4.98
CA ALA A 94 1.40 3.82 -3.79
C ALA A 94 1.24 5.31 -4.07
N THR A 95 1.02 6.08 -3.01
CA THR A 95 0.96 7.54 -3.08
C THR A 95 2.27 8.13 -2.58
N VAL A 96 2.77 9.14 -3.26
CA VAL A 96 3.93 9.92 -2.83
C VAL A 96 3.57 10.70 -1.58
N SER A 97 4.17 10.34 -0.45
CA SER A 97 4.02 11.08 0.82
C SER A 97 4.89 12.32 0.87
N LYS A 98 6.11 12.18 0.37
CA LYS A 98 7.12 13.24 0.39
C LYS A 98 8.22 12.93 -0.62
N VAL A 99 8.71 13.93 -1.30
CA VAL A 99 9.99 13.88 -2.01
C VAL A 99 11.04 14.49 -1.10
N ARG A 100 12.12 13.76 -0.84
CA ARG A 100 13.21 14.17 0.03
C ARG A 100 14.15 15.12 -0.74
N GLU A 101 14.93 15.90 -0.01
CA GLU A 101 15.94 16.81 -0.60
C GLU A 101 17.00 16.06 -1.43
N ASP A 102 17.24 14.77 -1.12
CA ASP A 102 18.14 13.90 -1.87
C ASP A 102 17.46 13.29 -3.13
N GLY A 103 16.24 13.70 -3.46
CA GLY A 103 15.49 13.26 -4.63
C GLY A 103 14.92 11.83 -4.51
N LYS A 104 14.96 11.23 -3.31
CA LYS A 104 14.31 9.94 -3.04
C LYS A 104 12.86 10.14 -2.66
N ILE A 105 12.02 9.19 -3.05
CA ILE A 105 10.57 9.29 -2.90
C ILE A 105 10.13 8.48 -1.67
N GLU A 106 9.51 9.13 -0.69
CA GLU A 106 8.79 8.41 0.35
C GLU A 106 7.38 8.10 -0.11
N LEU A 107 7.01 6.84 0.03
CA LEU A 107 5.73 6.30 -0.45
C LEU A 107 4.85 5.88 0.72
N SER A 108 3.54 5.93 0.50
CA SER A 108 2.54 5.33 1.38
C SER A 108 1.63 4.42 0.57
N VAL A 109 1.42 3.21 1.04
CA VAL A 109 0.45 2.26 0.46
C VAL A 109 -0.97 2.69 0.79
N ARG A 110 -1.15 3.45 1.87
CA ARG A 110 -2.42 4.15 2.11
C ARG A 110 -2.60 5.21 1.05
N GLY A 111 -3.67 5.12 0.30
CA GLY A 111 -4.13 6.22 -0.54
C GLY A 111 -4.25 7.52 0.27
N PRO A 112 -4.32 8.68 -0.39
CA PRO A 112 -4.60 9.95 0.27
C PRO A 112 -5.78 9.79 1.23
N ALA A 113 -5.75 10.49 2.36
CA ALA A 113 -6.77 10.36 3.41
C ALA A 113 -8.22 10.51 2.88
N TYR A 114 -8.41 11.24 1.79
CA TYR A 114 -9.73 11.38 1.16
C TYR A 114 -10.18 10.11 0.41
N LEU A 115 -9.25 9.36 -0.25
CA LEU A 115 -9.59 8.08 -0.90
C LEU A 115 -9.91 6.98 0.13
N GLN A 116 -9.23 7.00 1.28
CA GLN A 116 -9.57 6.10 2.39
C GLN A 116 -10.92 6.42 3.01
N LEU A 117 -11.31 7.70 3.06
CA LEU A 117 -12.64 8.11 3.51
C LEU A 117 -13.73 7.55 2.60
N ASP A 118 -13.46 7.48 1.30
CA ASP A 118 -14.40 6.89 0.33
C ASP A 118 -14.47 5.37 0.49
N GLU A 119 -13.32 4.68 0.64
CA GLU A 119 -13.28 3.23 0.87
C GLU A 119 -13.92 2.82 2.22
N ASP A 120 -13.60 3.54 3.30
CA ASP A 120 -14.21 3.33 4.62
C ASP A 120 -15.72 3.64 4.58
N GLY A 121 -16.13 4.68 3.85
CA GLY A 121 -17.52 5.04 3.60
C GLY A 121 -18.26 3.95 2.83
N ASP A 122 -17.68 3.43 1.76
CA ASP A 122 -18.26 2.36 0.95
C ASP A 122 -18.42 1.06 1.74
N ARG A 123 -17.48 0.73 2.65
CA ARG A 123 -17.62 -0.42 3.56
C ARG A 123 -18.81 -0.24 4.49
N ILE A 124 -18.98 0.94 5.09
CA ILE A 124 -20.12 1.25 5.96
C ILE A 124 -21.43 1.14 5.17
N LEU A 125 -21.48 1.66 3.95
CA LEU A 125 -22.67 1.59 3.11
C LEU A 125 -23.02 0.15 2.71
N LYS A 126 -22.03 -0.66 2.33
CA LYS A 126 -22.24 -2.10 2.04
C LYS A 126 -22.76 -2.86 3.24
N GLU A 127 -22.23 -2.60 4.42
CA GLU A 127 -22.68 -3.26 5.64
C GLU A 127 -24.09 -2.81 6.04
N LEU A 128 -24.45 -1.55 5.80
CA LEU A 128 -25.82 -1.04 5.94
C LEU A 128 -26.77 -1.74 4.96
N ASP A 129 -26.36 -1.91 3.70
CA ASP A 129 -27.17 -2.61 2.69
C ASP A 129 -27.40 -4.08 3.05
N TYR A 130 -26.41 -4.72 3.64
CA TYR A 130 -26.50 -6.12 4.10
C TYR A 130 -27.43 -6.26 5.32
N ASN A 131 -27.55 -5.22 6.16
CA ASN A 131 -28.35 -5.22 7.39
C ASN A 131 -29.63 -4.36 7.27
N ASP A 132 -30.32 -4.41 6.15
CA ASP A 132 -31.60 -3.71 5.91
C ASP A 132 -31.54 -2.20 6.20
N GLY A 133 -30.40 -1.58 5.96
CA GLY A 133 -30.20 -0.15 6.12
C GLY A 133 -29.95 0.33 7.55
N PHE A 134 -29.77 -0.58 8.51
CA PHE A 134 -29.49 -0.24 9.88
C PHE A 134 -28.26 -0.96 10.43
N LEU A 135 -27.37 -0.22 11.08
CA LEU A 135 -26.18 -0.75 11.74
C LEU A 135 -26.15 -0.28 13.21
N PRO A 136 -26.22 -1.19 14.21
CA PRO A 136 -26.23 -0.83 15.62
C PRO A 136 -24.80 -0.46 16.10
N LEU A 137 -24.19 0.51 15.45
CA LEU A 137 -22.89 1.07 15.78
C LEU A 137 -22.96 2.59 15.81
N ASN A 138 -22.38 3.18 16.83
CA ASN A 138 -22.29 4.61 17.03
C ASN A 138 -20.93 5.04 17.61
N ASP A 139 -20.76 6.32 17.91
CA ASP A 139 -19.54 6.89 18.52
C ASP A 139 -19.18 6.27 19.86
N LYS A 140 -20.14 5.69 20.59
CA LYS A 140 -19.96 5.07 21.92
C LYS A 140 -19.64 3.57 21.81
N SER A 141 -19.81 2.95 20.64
CA SER A 141 -19.56 1.52 20.41
C SER A 141 -18.13 1.12 20.71
N ASP A 142 -17.97 -0.14 21.15
CA ASP A 142 -16.66 -0.71 21.46
C ASP A 142 -15.77 -0.77 20.20
N PRO A 143 -14.48 -0.35 20.29
CA PRO A 143 -13.54 -0.42 19.19
C PRO A 143 -13.36 -1.82 18.61
N GLU A 144 -13.48 -2.87 19.45
CA GLU A 144 -13.32 -4.26 18.99
C GLU A 144 -14.51 -4.69 18.12
N ILE A 145 -15.72 -4.29 18.47
CA ILE A 145 -16.93 -4.59 17.69
C ILE A 145 -16.86 -3.88 16.33
N ILE A 146 -16.41 -2.63 16.30
CA ILE A 146 -16.21 -1.88 15.04
C ILE A 146 -15.18 -2.58 14.18
N LYS A 147 -14.06 -3.03 14.78
CA LYS A 147 -13.00 -3.72 14.07
C LYS A 147 -13.45 -5.07 13.51
N GLN A 148 -14.25 -5.82 14.26
CA GLN A 148 -14.78 -7.12 13.81
C GLN A 148 -15.78 -6.98 12.67
N LYS A 149 -16.69 -6.00 12.74
CA LYS A 149 -17.75 -5.83 11.75
C LYS A 149 -17.32 -5.09 10.49
N LEU A 150 -16.47 -4.07 10.64
CA LEU A 150 -16.11 -3.15 9.57
C LEU A 150 -14.64 -3.19 9.18
N GLU A 151 -13.83 -4.01 9.87
CA GLU A 151 -12.36 -4.12 9.66
C GLU A 151 -11.63 -2.77 9.71
N MET A 152 -12.15 -1.82 10.49
CA MET A 152 -11.59 -0.48 10.61
C MET A 152 -11.43 -0.05 12.08
N SER A 153 -10.58 0.95 12.31
CA SER A 153 -10.44 1.53 13.65
C SER A 153 -11.62 2.45 13.98
N LYS A 154 -11.93 2.61 15.29
CA LYS A 154 -12.96 3.56 15.74
C LYS A 154 -12.75 4.99 15.21
N ALA A 155 -11.50 5.44 15.10
CA ALA A 155 -11.18 6.76 14.55
C ALA A 155 -11.47 6.85 13.03
N ALA A 156 -11.23 5.78 12.27
CA ALA A 156 -11.58 5.70 10.85
C ALA A 156 -13.10 5.68 10.68
N PHE A 157 -13.81 4.86 11.45
CA PHE A 157 -15.27 4.79 11.49
C PHE A 157 -15.91 6.17 11.75
N LYS A 158 -15.44 6.87 12.78
CA LYS A 158 -15.96 8.20 13.11
C LYS A 158 -15.78 9.22 11.98
N ARG A 159 -14.61 9.20 11.32
CA ARG A 159 -14.34 10.08 10.17
C ARG A 159 -15.22 9.75 8.96
N ALA A 160 -15.35 8.46 8.64
CA ALA A 160 -16.16 7.99 7.54
C ALA A 160 -17.66 8.32 7.76
N CYS A 161 -18.19 8.09 8.97
CA CYS A 161 -19.55 8.49 9.34
C CYS A 161 -19.77 9.99 9.19
N GLY A 162 -18.83 10.81 9.66
CA GLY A 162 -18.90 12.27 9.49
C GLY A 162 -18.94 12.71 8.02
N HIS A 163 -18.19 12.02 7.15
CA HIS A 163 -18.20 12.27 5.71
C HIS A 163 -19.53 11.85 5.05
N LEU A 164 -20.00 10.64 5.37
CA LEU A 164 -21.29 10.12 4.84
C LEU A 164 -22.49 10.96 5.31
N LEU A 165 -22.46 11.46 6.55
CA LEU A 165 -23.49 12.36 7.07
C LEU A 165 -23.52 13.70 6.30
N LYS A 166 -22.36 14.30 6.05
CA LYS A 166 -22.22 15.51 5.23
C LYS A 166 -22.68 15.28 3.78
N ALA A 167 -22.47 14.07 3.26
CA ALA A 167 -22.94 13.66 1.93
C ALA A 167 -24.43 13.28 1.89
N ASN A 168 -25.17 13.41 3.00
CA ASN A 168 -26.57 13.03 3.14
C ASN A 168 -26.87 11.55 2.80
N LYS A 169 -25.90 10.66 2.97
CA LYS A 169 -26.07 9.22 2.67
C LYS A 169 -26.53 8.40 3.88
N ILE A 170 -26.32 8.90 5.08
CA ILE A 170 -26.68 8.24 6.35
C ILE A 170 -27.25 9.23 7.34
N ASP A 171 -28.00 8.71 8.31
CA ASP A 171 -28.39 9.38 9.55
C ASP A 171 -27.75 8.67 10.74
N ILE A 172 -27.29 9.45 11.72
CA ILE A 172 -26.69 8.93 12.97
C ILE A 172 -27.71 9.13 14.08
N THR A 173 -28.09 8.04 14.74
CA THR A 173 -29.02 8.02 15.87
C THR A 173 -28.30 7.51 17.14
N ASP A 174 -28.92 7.64 18.30
CA ASP A 174 -28.37 7.12 19.55
C ASP A 174 -28.24 5.59 19.53
N ASP A 175 -29.06 4.90 18.74
CA ASP A 175 -29.08 3.43 18.62
C ASP A 175 -28.13 2.91 17.52
N GLY A 176 -27.66 3.77 16.64
CA GLY A 176 -26.81 3.35 15.54
C GLY A 176 -26.87 4.27 14.31
N ILE A 177 -26.46 3.72 13.17
CA ILE A 177 -26.46 4.42 11.88
C ILE A 177 -27.56 3.86 10.99
N ARG A 178 -28.25 4.72 10.28
CA ARG A 178 -29.28 4.36 9.29
C ARG A 178 -28.93 4.92 7.93
N ARG A 179 -29.23 4.14 6.90
CA ARG A 179 -29.16 4.63 5.51
C ARG A 179 -30.33 5.58 5.24
N ARG A 180 -30.04 6.65 4.51
CA ARG A 180 -31.06 7.55 3.97
C ARG A 180 -31.62 7.05 2.67
#